data_de6a7080aec6afb32f46aac4b4653be2
#
_entry.id   de6a7080aec6afb32f46aac4b4653be2
#
_cell.length_a   1.000
_cell.length_b   1.000
_cell.length_c   1.000
_cell.angle_alpha   90.00
_cell.angle_beta   90.00
_cell.angle_gamma   90.00
#
_symmetry.space_group_name_H-M   'P 1'
#
loop_
_entity.id
_entity.type
_entity.pdbx_description
1 polymer ?
#
loop_
_entity_poly.entity_id
_entity_poly.type
_entity_poly.pdbx_seq_one_letter_code
_entity_poly.pdbx_strand_id
1 'polypeptide(L)'
;YDLTGHLLMSNMKEAVAALAKSGQYQVPLTVVVALISIGLSIKSALFPFHTWVPDAYAYSTPTSAAVLSSLVSKGYIFLLMKIMYRVIGLDVIVSTGIQDVLFVFALVGMVMGSISAIRQTDIRRMIAFSSVAQIGYVFMGIGLGTDEGMMAAMFHIFSHAVCKSMLFLAAGGLADASNNSKKFRDLRGAGFRSPIAGVAFTIGALSMVGFPFLGGFASKLNFALAAMDVGGARTMLVLITLAISTWLNTLYFLR
;
A
#
# COMPACT_ATOMS: atom_id res chain seq x y z
N TYR A 1 11.48 10.63 24.86
CA TYR A 1 12.33 11.64 25.51
C TYR A 1 13.04 11.06 26.73
N ASP A 2 12.31 10.45 27.66
CA ASP A 2 12.86 9.94 28.92
C ASP A 2 14.02 8.94 28.77
N LEU A 3 14.00 8.14 27.70
CA LEU A 3 15.07 7.18 27.43
C LEU A 3 16.22 7.74 26.58
N THR A 4 15.92 8.70 25.69
CA THR A 4 16.90 9.20 24.72
C THR A 4 17.46 10.57 25.06
N GLY A 5 16.75 11.38 25.86
CA GLY A 5 17.08 12.76 26.17
C GLY A 5 17.04 13.75 25.00
N HIS A 6 16.63 13.28 23.81
CA HIS A 6 16.68 14.05 22.56
C HIS A 6 15.33 14.18 21.90
N LEU A 7 15.11 15.34 21.22
CA LEU A 7 13.94 15.61 20.38
C LEU A 7 14.30 15.70 18.88
N LEU A 8 15.57 15.92 18.54
CA LEU A 8 16.04 15.95 17.16
C LEU A 8 16.20 14.53 16.61
N MET A 9 15.68 14.27 15.42
CA MET A 9 15.67 12.94 14.81
C MET A 9 17.07 12.32 14.64
N SER A 10 18.08 13.13 14.29
CA SER A 10 19.46 12.66 14.14
C SER A 10 20.03 12.14 15.46
N ASN A 11 19.93 12.94 16.51
CA ASN A 11 20.45 12.60 17.83
C ASN A 11 19.66 11.43 18.46
N MET A 12 18.35 11.38 18.19
CA MET A 12 17.49 10.28 18.65
C MET A 12 17.90 8.95 18.04
N LYS A 13 18.30 8.93 16.75
CA LYS A 13 18.78 7.70 16.09
C LYS A 13 20.01 7.13 16.77
N GLU A 14 20.98 7.97 17.09
CA GLU A 14 22.21 7.56 17.79
C GLU A 14 21.91 7.02 19.19
N ALA A 15 21.06 7.74 19.93
CA ALA A 15 20.63 7.32 21.27
C ALA A 15 19.85 5.98 21.25
N VAL A 16 18.93 5.80 20.29
CA VAL A 16 18.18 4.54 20.13
C VAL A 16 19.12 3.39 19.76
N ALA A 17 20.10 3.62 18.88
CA ALA A 17 21.10 2.61 18.54
C ALA A 17 21.97 2.22 19.75
N ALA A 18 22.35 3.19 20.60
CA ALA A 18 23.09 2.94 21.84
C ALA A 18 22.25 2.13 22.85
N LEU A 19 20.97 2.49 23.02
CA LEU A 19 20.03 1.75 23.88
C LEU A 19 19.81 0.31 23.42
N ALA A 20 19.67 0.11 22.11
CA ALA A 20 19.53 -1.23 21.54
C ALA A 20 20.78 -2.10 21.79
N LYS A 21 21.96 -1.52 21.65
CA LYS A 21 23.24 -2.21 21.91
C LYS A 21 23.44 -2.56 23.40
N SER A 22 22.93 -1.74 24.33
CA SER A 22 23.05 -2.00 25.76
C SER A 22 22.27 -3.23 26.24
N GLY A 23 21.24 -3.63 25.49
CA GLY A 23 20.34 -4.75 25.80
C GLY A 23 19.37 -4.48 26.97
N GLN A 24 19.54 -3.41 27.74
CA GLN A 24 18.72 -3.12 28.92
C GLN A 24 17.29 -2.70 28.64
N TYR A 25 17.05 -2.09 27.46
CA TYR A 25 15.76 -1.46 27.09
C TYR A 25 15.09 -2.13 25.89
N GLN A 26 15.35 -3.40 25.62
CA GLN A 26 14.78 -4.10 24.45
C GLN A 26 13.24 -4.14 24.49
N VAL A 27 12.64 -4.47 25.63
CA VAL A 27 11.18 -4.55 25.74
C VAL A 27 10.52 -3.18 25.56
N PRO A 28 10.89 -2.11 26.27
CA PRO A 28 10.35 -0.78 26.03
C PRO A 28 10.53 -0.31 24.58
N LEU A 29 11.68 -0.56 23.97
CA LEU A 29 11.97 -0.18 22.60
C LEU A 29 11.07 -0.93 21.61
N THR A 30 10.90 -2.25 21.79
CA THR A 30 9.99 -3.06 20.97
C THR A 30 8.55 -2.57 21.10
N VAL A 31 8.09 -2.24 22.30
CA VAL A 31 6.74 -1.71 22.54
C VAL A 31 6.54 -0.38 21.80
N VAL A 32 7.49 0.55 21.89
CA VAL A 32 7.42 1.84 21.19
C VAL A 32 7.38 1.65 19.67
N VAL A 33 8.25 0.80 19.12
CA VAL A 33 8.27 0.50 17.67
C VAL A 33 6.96 -0.14 17.22
N ALA A 34 6.43 -1.08 18.02
CA ALA A 34 5.15 -1.74 17.74
C ALA A 34 3.98 -0.74 17.74
N LEU A 35 3.87 0.11 18.76
CA LEU A 35 2.79 1.10 18.85
C LEU A 35 2.82 2.11 17.70
N ILE A 36 4.00 2.62 17.34
CA ILE A 36 4.15 3.53 16.20
C ILE A 36 3.77 2.81 14.89
N SER A 37 4.26 1.59 14.69
CA SER A 37 3.99 0.80 13.49
C SER A 37 2.50 0.48 13.36
N ILE A 38 1.84 0.03 14.43
CA ILE A 38 0.40 -0.26 14.44
C ILE A 38 -0.41 1.03 14.21
N GLY A 39 -0.11 2.12 14.93
CA GLY A 39 -0.83 3.38 14.80
C GLY A 39 -0.79 3.94 13.38
N LEU A 40 0.37 3.93 12.73
CA LEU A 40 0.53 4.37 11.34
C LEU A 40 -0.05 3.36 10.34
N SER A 41 -0.03 2.07 10.65
CA SER A 41 -0.69 1.03 9.84
C SER A 41 -2.20 1.18 9.82
N ILE A 42 -2.84 1.54 10.95
CA ILE A 42 -4.27 1.86 11.02
C ILE A 42 -4.60 3.03 10.08
N LYS A 43 -3.82 4.12 10.17
CA LYS A 43 -4.01 5.32 9.32
C LYS A 43 -3.73 5.06 7.84
N SER A 44 -2.84 4.13 7.53
CA SER A 44 -2.48 3.73 6.17
C SER A 44 -3.42 2.68 5.58
N ALA A 45 -4.31 2.11 6.41
CA ALA A 45 -5.22 1.02 6.04
C ALA A 45 -4.51 -0.31 5.67
N LEU A 46 -3.45 -0.66 6.38
CA LEU A 46 -2.89 -2.01 6.31
C LEU A 46 -3.91 -3.03 6.85
N PHE A 47 -3.99 -4.21 6.21
CA PHE A 47 -4.76 -5.33 6.76
C PHE A 47 -4.17 -5.75 8.14
N PRO A 48 -5.00 -6.03 9.16
CA PRO A 48 -6.47 -6.09 9.16
C PRO A 48 -7.21 -4.75 9.42
N PHE A 49 -6.51 -3.64 9.57
CA PHE A 49 -7.04 -2.34 10.00
C PHE A 49 -7.69 -1.51 8.88
N HIS A 50 -7.98 -2.11 7.73
CA HIS A 50 -8.43 -1.45 6.50
C HIS A 50 -9.94 -1.19 6.40
N THR A 51 -10.75 -1.64 7.35
CA THR A 51 -12.22 -1.71 7.23
C THR A 51 -12.92 -0.37 6.97
N TRP A 52 -12.30 0.74 7.36
CA TRP A 52 -12.82 2.09 7.14
C TRP A 52 -12.65 2.59 5.70
N VAL A 53 -11.67 2.07 4.93
CA VAL A 53 -11.30 2.56 3.60
C VAL A 53 -12.38 2.36 2.55
N PRO A 54 -13.02 1.18 2.42
CA PRO A 54 -14.01 0.96 1.38
C PRO A 54 -15.18 1.93 1.47
N ASP A 55 -15.64 2.23 2.67
CA ASP A 55 -16.76 3.14 2.89
C ASP A 55 -16.32 4.60 2.73
N ALA A 56 -15.19 4.99 3.33
CA ALA A 56 -14.67 6.34 3.20
C ALA A 56 -14.45 6.76 1.73
N TYR A 57 -13.94 5.85 0.89
CA TYR A 57 -13.64 6.17 -0.51
C TYR A 57 -14.86 6.03 -1.43
N ALA A 58 -15.76 5.08 -1.17
CA ALA A 58 -16.93 4.87 -2.01
C ALA A 58 -18.01 5.94 -1.82
N TYR A 59 -18.19 6.43 -0.57
CA TYR A 59 -19.23 7.42 -0.26
C TYR A 59 -18.78 8.88 -0.38
N SER A 60 -17.47 9.16 -0.39
CA SER A 60 -16.96 10.51 -0.65
C SER A 60 -17.14 10.91 -2.13
N THR A 61 -16.91 12.17 -2.47
CA THR A 61 -16.87 12.61 -3.87
C THR A 61 -15.70 11.94 -4.62
N PRO A 62 -15.75 11.80 -5.97
CA PRO A 62 -14.63 11.23 -6.73
C PRO A 62 -13.30 11.93 -6.47
N THR A 63 -13.33 13.27 -6.39
CA THR A 63 -12.15 14.09 -6.11
C THR A 63 -11.60 13.85 -4.71
N SER A 64 -12.48 13.80 -3.69
CA SER A 64 -12.06 13.49 -2.31
C SER A 64 -11.48 12.08 -2.20
N ALA A 65 -12.10 11.08 -2.84
CA ALA A 65 -11.59 9.73 -2.87
C ALA A 65 -10.20 9.64 -3.55
N ALA A 66 -10.01 10.40 -4.64
CA ALA A 66 -8.72 10.49 -5.33
C ALA A 66 -7.64 11.03 -4.38
N VAL A 67 -7.89 12.14 -3.66
CA VAL A 67 -6.93 12.73 -2.71
C VAL A 67 -6.68 11.82 -1.51
N LEU A 68 -7.73 11.26 -0.90
CA LEU A 68 -7.60 10.35 0.24
C LEU A 68 -6.78 9.11 -0.11
N SER A 69 -7.05 8.52 -1.28
CA SER A 69 -6.35 7.32 -1.73
C SER A 69 -4.93 7.58 -2.22
N SER A 70 -4.66 8.73 -2.86
CA SER A 70 -3.34 9.01 -3.44
C SER A 70 -2.37 9.66 -2.48
N LEU A 71 -2.81 10.58 -1.64
CA LEU A 71 -1.94 11.40 -0.79
C LEU A 71 -2.03 11.04 0.69
N VAL A 72 -3.24 11.03 1.25
CA VAL A 72 -3.41 10.96 2.70
C VAL A 72 -2.87 9.65 3.28
N SER A 73 -3.29 8.51 2.76
CA SER A 73 -2.80 7.21 3.24
C SER A 73 -1.30 7.03 3.02
N LYS A 74 -0.75 7.58 1.92
CA LYS A 74 0.69 7.52 1.60
C LYS A 74 1.52 8.43 2.50
N GLY A 75 0.98 9.57 2.89
CA GLY A 75 1.63 10.45 3.86
C GLY A 75 1.95 9.74 5.17
N TYR A 76 1.02 8.93 5.68
CA TYR A 76 1.25 8.14 6.89
C TYR A 76 2.26 7.00 6.67
N ILE A 77 2.26 6.35 5.50
CA ILE A 77 3.28 5.34 5.17
C ILE A 77 4.65 6.00 5.06
N PHE A 78 4.74 7.15 4.39
CA PHE A 78 5.99 7.90 4.27
C PHE A 78 6.51 8.35 5.63
N LEU A 79 5.62 8.79 6.53
CA LEU A 79 5.97 9.11 7.91
C LEU A 79 6.53 7.88 8.65
N LEU A 80 5.89 6.71 8.49
CA LEU A 80 6.40 5.46 9.07
C LEU A 80 7.80 5.15 8.56
N MET A 81 8.01 5.16 7.24
CA MET A 81 9.32 4.92 6.63
C MET A 81 10.37 5.92 7.15
N LYS A 82 10.01 7.20 7.25
CA LYS A 82 10.90 8.24 7.79
C LYS A 82 11.28 7.97 9.25
N ILE A 83 10.34 7.55 10.09
CA ILE A 83 10.60 7.19 11.48
C ILE A 83 11.51 5.97 11.55
N MET A 84 11.21 4.92 10.76
CA MET A 84 12.02 3.70 10.71
C MET A 84 13.47 3.99 10.31
N TYR A 85 13.69 4.88 9.34
CA TYR A 85 15.04 5.19 8.84
C TYR A 85 15.79 6.24 9.65
N ARG A 86 15.09 7.32 10.03
CA ARG A 86 15.71 8.53 10.59
C ARG A 86 15.70 8.60 12.10
N VAL A 87 14.83 7.82 12.75
CA VAL A 87 14.67 7.87 14.20
C VAL A 87 15.13 6.56 14.86
N ILE A 88 14.67 5.42 14.32
CA ILE A 88 14.91 4.11 14.94
C ILE A 88 16.16 3.46 14.35
N GLY A 89 16.29 3.43 13.05
CA GLY A 89 17.30 2.69 12.30
C GLY A 89 16.83 1.28 11.94
N LEU A 90 17.17 0.83 10.72
CA LEU A 90 16.73 -0.49 10.23
C LEU A 90 17.23 -1.64 11.10
N ASP A 91 18.49 -1.62 11.54
CA ASP A 91 19.07 -2.67 12.36
C ASP A 91 18.27 -2.92 13.64
N VAL A 92 17.82 -1.83 14.28
CA VAL A 92 16.99 -1.90 15.50
C VAL A 92 15.61 -2.48 15.18
N ILE A 93 15.00 -2.07 14.05
CA ILE A 93 13.69 -2.59 13.63
C ILE A 93 13.78 -4.10 13.35
N VAL A 94 14.84 -4.53 12.65
CA VAL A 94 15.10 -5.95 12.38
C VAL A 94 15.21 -6.72 13.70
N SER A 95 15.93 -6.18 14.69
CA SER A 95 16.10 -6.84 15.98
C SER A 95 14.81 -6.95 16.81
N THR A 96 13.82 -6.07 16.58
CA THR A 96 12.50 -6.13 17.25
C THR A 96 11.53 -7.16 16.65
N GLY A 97 11.80 -7.66 15.46
CA GLY A 97 10.89 -8.56 14.71
C GLY A 97 9.59 -7.92 14.21
N ILE A 98 9.38 -6.62 14.41
CA ILE A 98 8.13 -5.93 14.01
C ILE A 98 7.97 -5.93 12.48
N GLN A 99 9.07 -5.87 11.74
CA GLN A 99 9.03 -5.98 10.28
C GLN A 99 8.43 -7.30 9.79
N ASP A 100 8.67 -8.42 10.50
CA ASP A 100 8.10 -9.72 10.14
C ASP A 100 6.58 -9.74 10.30
N VAL A 101 6.08 -9.10 11.35
CA VAL A 101 4.65 -8.93 11.58
C VAL A 101 4.02 -8.08 10.47
N LEU A 102 4.66 -6.95 10.12
CA LEU A 102 4.20 -6.11 9.01
C LEU A 102 4.24 -6.85 7.68
N PHE A 103 5.27 -7.66 7.44
CA PHE A 103 5.42 -8.49 6.25
C PHE A 103 4.26 -9.49 6.11
N VAL A 104 3.95 -10.24 7.17
CA VAL A 104 2.83 -11.21 7.16
C VAL A 104 1.50 -10.51 6.92
N PHE A 105 1.22 -9.41 7.62
CA PHE A 105 -0.01 -8.64 7.41
C PHE A 105 -0.09 -8.07 5.98
N ALA A 106 1.04 -7.69 5.41
CA ALA A 106 1.12 -7.21 4.04
C ALA A 106 0.73 -8.29 3.02
N LEU A 107 1.32 -9.49 3.13
CA LEU A 107 1.01 -10.61 2.23
C LEU A 107 -0.47 -11.01 2.31
N VAL A 108 -1.00 -11.14 3.53
CA VAL A 108 -2.42 -11.44 3.74
C VAL A 108 -3.30 -10.32 3.19
N GLY A 109 -2.92 -9.06 3.41
CA GLY A 109 -3.62 -7.87 2.90
C GLY A 109 -3.69 -7.81 1.38
N MET A 110 -2.62 -8.19 0.68
CA MET A 110 -2.58 -8.27 -0.79
C MET A 110 -3.64 -9.24 -1.33
N VAL A 111 -3.76 -10.42 -0.72
CA VAL A 111 -4.71 -11.45 -1.15
C VAL A 111 -6.13 -11.08 -0.71
N MET A 112 -6.35 -10.77 0.55
CA MET A 112 -7.69 -10.49 1.10
C MET A 112 -8.29 -9.20 0.53
N GLY A 113 -7.49 -8.16 0.31
CA GLY A 113 -7.92 -6.94 -0.38
C GLY A 113 -8.38 -7.23 -1.81
N SER A 114 -7.63 -8.06 -2.54
CA SER A 114 -7.97 -8.45 -3.91
C SER A 114 -9.23 -9.32 -3.98
N ILE A 115 -9.39 -10.31 -3.09
CA ILE A 115 -10.60 -11.13 -2.99
C ILE A 115 -11.82 -10.27 -2.67
N SER A 116 -11.67 -9.32 -1.76
CA SER A 116 -12.73 -8.38 -1.39
C SER A 116 -13.12 -7.47 -2.56
N ALA A 117 -12.14 -7.04 -3.39
CA ALA A 117 -12.39 -6.25 -4.60
C ALA A 117 -13.21 -7.02 -5.64
N ILE A 118 -12.92 -8.31 -5.85
CA ILE A 118 -13.67 -9.18 -6.79
C ILE A 118 -15.16 -9.26 -6.42
N ARG A 119 -15.48 -9.29 -5.13
CA ARG A 119 -16.86 -9.42 -4.63
C ARG A 119 -17.69 -8.15 -4.73
N GLN A 120 -17.09 -7.00 -5.08
CA GLN A 120 -17.81 -5.75 -5.14
C GLN A 120 -18.66 -5.63 -6.42
N THR A 121 -19.82 -5.03 -6.28
CA THR A 121 -20.73 -4.68 -7.38
C THR A 121 -20.66 -3.20 -7.74
N ASP A 122 -20.01 -2.40 -6.92
CA ASP A 122 -19.78 -0.96 -7.06
C ASP A 122 -18.33 -0.70 -7.47
N ILE A 123 -18.13 0.05 -8.58
CA ILE A 123 -16.81 0.33 -9.14
C ILE A 123 -15.90 1.06 -8.14
N ARG A 124 -16.45 2.01 -7.36
CA ARG A 124 -15.65 2.79 -6.41
C ARG A 124 -15.27 1.97 -5.18
N ARG A 125 -16.16 1.10 -4.70
CA ARG A 125 -15.81 0.13 -3.64
C ARG A 125 -14.74 -0.86 -4.11
N MET A 126 -14.83 -1.33 -5.35
CA MET A 126 -13.82 -2.20 -5.95
C MET A 126 -12.45 -1.50 -5.98
N ILE A 127 -12.39 -0.23 -6.45
CA ILE A 127 -11.15 0.55 -6.45
C ILE A 127 -10.63 0.76 -5.02
N ALA A 128 -11.51 0.96 -4.04
CA ALA A 128 -11.13 1.13 -2.64
C ALA A 128 -10.48 -0.14 -2.05
N PHE A 129 -11.08 -1.32 -2.24
CA PHE A 129 -10.48 -2.58 -1.82
C PHE A 129 -9.18 -2.89 -2.56
N SER A 130 -9.10 -2.54 -3.84
CA SER A 130 -7.82 -2.65 -4.56
C SER A 130 -6.75 -1.71 -3.99
N SER A 131 -7.12 -0.59 -3.34
CA SER A 131 -6.14 0.24 -2.60
C SER A 131 -5.59 -0.49 -1.37
N VAL A 132 -6.42 -1.24 -0.65
CA VAL A 132 -5.98 -2.08 0.48
C VAL A 132 -4.96 -3.12 0.02
N ALA A 133 -5.24 -3.81 -1.09
CA ALA A 133 -4.28 -4.76 -1.66
C ALA A 133 -2.94 -4.09 -2.00
N GLN A 134 -2.96 -2.91 -2.64
CA GLN A 134 -1.74 -2.20 -3.03
C GLN A 134 -0.98 -1.59 -1.84
N ILE A 135 -1.65 -1.25 -0.75
CA ILE A 135 -0.99 -0.91 0.52
C ILE A 135 -0.22 -2.13 1.04
N GLY A 136 -0.77 -3.32 0.88
CA GLY A 136 -0.04 -4.57 1.16
C GLY A 136 1.27 -4.66 0.39
N TYR A 137 1.32 -4.30 -0.91
CA TYR A 137 2.59 -4.28 -1.66
C TYR A 137 3.63 -3.35 -1.02
N VAL A 138 3.22 -2.16 -0.58
CA VAL A 138 4.14 -1.22 0.07
C VAL A 138 4.70 -1.79 1.37
N PHE A 139 3.82 -2.31 2.23
CA PHE A 139 4.24 -2.90 3.50
C PHE A 139 5.03 -4.21 3.32
N MET A 140 4.79 -4.97 2.25
CA MET A 140 5.63 -6.11 1.88
C MET A 140 7.07 -5.67 1.60
N GLY A 141 7.25 -4.58 0.83
CA GLY A 141 8.57 -4.02 0.57
C GLY A 141 9.27 -3.53 1.84
N ILE A 142 8.54 -2.83 2.73
CA ILE A 142 9.05 -2.42 4.05
C ILE A 142 9.43 -3.65 4.88
N GLY A 143 8.59 -4.68 4.86
CA GLY A 143 8.78 -5.92 5.62
C GLY A 143 9.93 -6.81 5.12
N LEU A 144 10.48 -6.57 3.92
CA LEU A 144 11.72 -7.21 3.48
C LEU A 144 12.92 -6.81 4.35
N GLY A 145 12.88 -5.60 4.95
CA GLY A 145 13.92 -5.12 5.84
C GLY A 145 15.23 -4.75 5.16
N THR A 146 15.19 -4.50 3.84
CA THR A 146 16.34 -4.13 3.01
C THR A 146 16.14 -2.76 2.38
N ASP A 147 17.22 -2.14 1.96
CA ASP A 147 17.18 -0.86 1.25
C ASP A 147 16.47 -1.00 -0.10
N GLU A 148 16.69 -2.09 -0.81
CA GLU A 148 16.04 -2.41 -2.08
C GLU A 148 14.52 -2.57 -1.91
N GLY A 149 14.08 -3.28 -0.86
CA GLY A 149 12.67 -3.42 -0.50
C GLY A 149 12.02 -2.07 -0.19
N MET A 150 12.73 -1.21 0.52
CA MET A 150 12.28 0.14 0.84
C MET A 150 12.21 1.03 -0.41
N MET A 151 13.20 0.95 -1.30
CA MET A 151 13.19 1.67 -2.59
C MET A 151 12.04 1.21 -3.48
N ALA A 152 11.80 -0.10 -3.57
CA ALA A 152 10.65 -0.66 -4.29
C ALA A 152 9.32 -0.16 -3.72
N ALA A 153 9.19 -0.12 -2.38
CA ALA A 153 8.02 0.43 -1.70
C ALA A 153 7.79 1.91 -2.02
N MET A 154 8.85 2.73 -2.00
CA MET A 154 8.77 4.14 -2.37
C MET A 154 8.35 4.35 -3.82
N PHE A 155 8.95 3.63 -4.76
CA PHE A 155 8.56 3.68 -6.17
C PHE A 155 7.08 3.29 -6.35
N HIS A 156 6.64 2.24 -5.65
CA HIS A 156 5.25 1.81 -5.69
C HIS A 156 4.29 2.88 -5.13
N ILE A 157 4.65 3.58 -4.07
CA ILE A 157 3.85 4.68 -3.51
C ILE A 157 3.54 5.72 -4.58
N PHE A 158 4.54 6.17 -5.35
CA PHE A 158 4.35 7.15 -6.42
C PHE A 158 3.49 6.59 -7.56
N SER A 159 3.83 5.43 -8.10
CA SER A 159 3.07 4.78 -9.17
C SER A 159 1.61 4.56 -8.78
N HIS A 160 1.37 4.05 -7.58
CA HIS A 160 0.04 3.80 -7.04
C HIS A 160 -0.74 5.10 -6.80
N ALA A 161 -0.11 6.17 -6.32
CA ALA A 161 -0.76 7.46 -6.10
C ALA A 161 -1.34 8.03 -7.40
N VAL A 162 -0.55 8.05 -8.47
CA VAL A 162 -0.99 8.51 -9.80
C VAL A 162 -2.13 7.64 -10.33
N CYS A 163 -1.96 6.32 -10.31
CA CYS A 163 -2.97 5.40 -10.84
C CYS A 163 -4.30 5.49 -10.08
N LYS A 164 -4.26 5.64 -8.75
CA LYS A 164 -5.48 5.71 -7.93
C LYS A 164 -6.24 7.02 -8.12
N SER A 165 -5.53 8.14 -8.21
CA SER A 165 -6.16 9.41 -8.56
C SER A 165 -6.91 9.30 -9.88
N MET A 166 -6.25 8.77 -10.90
CA MET A 166 -6.84 8.58 -12.23
C MET A 166 -8.05 7.63 -12.18
N LEU A 167 -7.96 6.49 -11.49
CA LEU A 167 -9.05 5.53 -11.40
C LEU A 167 -10.27 6.09 -10.67
N PHE A 168 -10.12 6.82 -9.56
CA PHE A 168 -11.25 7.40 -8.85
C PHE A 168 -11.93 8.52 -9.63
N LEU A 169 -11.15 9.40 -10.29
CA LEU A 169 -11.69 10.45 -11.15
C LEU A 169 -12.38 9.86 -12.37
N ALA A 170 -11.78 8.88 -13.03
CA ALA A 170 -12.38 8.19 -14.15
C ALA A 170 -13.68 7.46 -13.76
N ALA A 171 -13.70 6.78 -12.59
CA ALA A 171 -14.93 6.16 -12.09
C ALA A 171 -16.03 7.18 -11.79
N GLY A 172 -15.67 8.41 -11.41
CA GLY A 172 -16.61 9.53 -11.31
C GLY A 172 -17.22 9.88 -12.66
N GLY A 173 -16.39 10.14 -13.68
CA GLY A 173 -16.86 10.47 -15.03
C GLY A 173 -17.68 9.36 -15.70
N LEU A 174 -17.37 8.08 -15.41
CA LEU A 174 -18.18 6.95 -15.87
C LEU A 174 -19.55 6.89 -15.16
N ALA A 175 -19.60 7.21 -13.86
CA ALA A 175 -20.84 7.27 -13.11
C ALA A 175 -21.74 8.43 -13.59
N ASP A 176 -21.15 9.61 -13.82
CA ASP A 176 -21.87 10.79 -14.34
C ASP A 176 -22.51 10.48 -15.70
N ALA A 177 -21.79 9.76 -16.59
CA ALA A 177 -22.31 9.30 -17.87
C ALA A 177 -23.37 8.17 -17.75
N SER A 178 -23.69 7.72 -16.53
CA SER A 178 -24.59 6.60 -16.24
C SER A 178 -25.61 6.95 -15.14
N ASN A 179 -26.17 8.16 -15.20
CA ASN A 179 -27.16 8.67 -14.25
C ASN A 179 -26.69 8.57 -12.78
N ASN A 180 -25.42 8.88 -12.53
CA ASN A 180 -24.76 8.78 -11.21
C ASN A 180 -24.74 7.38 -10.59
N SER A 181 -25.01 6.33 -11.38
CA SER A 181 -24.90 4.96 -10.88
C SER A 181 -23.44 4.53 -10.83
N LYS A 182 -23.07 3.86 -9.72
CA LYS A 182 -21.74 3.29 -9.50
C LYS A 182 -21.71 1.78 -9.72
N LYS A 183 -22.88 1.16 -10.01
CA LYS A 183 -22.98 -0.30 -10.17
C LYS A 183 -22.48 -0.73 -11.54
N PHE A 184 -21.67 -1.79 -11.60
CA PHE A 184 -21.11 -2.31 -12.85
C PHE A 184 -22.18 -2.58 -13.93
N ARG A 185 -23.37 -3.06 -13.51
CA ARG A 185 -24.47 -3.31 -14.45
C ARG A 185 -24.90 -2.07 -15.22
N ASP A 186 -24.95 -0.94 -14.53
CA ASP A 186 -25.45 0.33 -15.09
C ASP A 186 -24.36 1.09 -15.85
N LEU A 187 -23.08 0.75 -15.58
CA LEU A 187 -21.91 1.33 -16.27
C LEU A 187 -21.63 0.71 -17.64
N ARG A 188 -22.43 -0.26 -18.08
CA ARG A 188 -22.23 -0.85 -19.42
C ARG A 188 -22.31 0.21 -20.50
N GLY A 189 -21.28 0.29 -21.36
CA GLY A 189 -21.17 1.29 -22.41
C GLY A 189 -20.83 2.71 -21.93
N ALA A 190 -20.61 2.95 -20.63
CA ALA A 190 -20.25 4.26 -20.11
C ALA A 190 -18.94 4.80 -20.70
N GLY A 191 -17.98 3.94 -20.99
CA GLY A 191 -16.73 4.32 -21.63
C GLY A 191 -16.91 4.89 -23.04
N PHE A 192 -17.94 4.48 -23.77
CA PHE A 192 -18.29 5.09 -25.07
C PHE A 192 -19.02 6.43 -24.90
N ARG A 193 -19.82 6.59 -23.85
CA ARG A 193 -20.51 7.85 -23.53
C ARG A 193 -19.57 8.90 -22.95
N SER A 194 -18.51 8.47 -22.24
CA SER A 194 -17.45 9.32 -21.68
C SER A 194 -16.09 8.74 -22.07
N PRO A 195 -15.60 8.97 -23.32
CA PRO A 195 -14.38 8.32 -23.82
C PRO A 195 -13.13 8.64 -23.01
N ILE A 196 -13.00 9.88 -22.54
CA ILE A 196 -11.85 10.31 -21.72
C ILE A 196 -11.80 9.51 -20.43
N ALA A 197 -12.94 9.38 -19.73
CA ALA A 197 -13.01 8.59 -18.51
C ALA A 197 -12.79 7.08 -18.78
N GLY A 198 -13.32 6.57 -19.90
CA GLY A 198 -13.11 5.18 -20.32
C GLY A 198 -11.65 4.86 -20.58
N VAL A 199 -10.95 5.69 -21.35
CA VAL A 199 -9.51 5.52 -21.63
C VAL A 199 -8.68 5.65 -20.38
N ALA A 200 -8.93 6.68 -19.54
CA ALA A 200 -8.22 6.88 -18.29
C ALA A 200 -8.41 5.69 -17.34
N PHE A 201 -9.64 5.16 -17.21
CA PHE A 201 -9.90 3.98 -16.40
C PHE A 201 -9.13 2.76 -16.91
N THR A 202 -9.14 2.54 -18.23
CA THR A 202 -8.45 1.40 -18.87
C THR A 202 -6.93 1.47 -18.64
N ILE A 203 -6.31 2.63 -18.85
CA ILE A 203 -4.88 2.82 -18.60
C ILE A 203 -4.55 2.58 -17.12
N GLY A 204 -5.35 3.13 -16.21
CA GLY A 204 -5.18 2.92 -14.78
C GLY A 204 -5.35 1.44 -14.38
N ALA A 205 -6.35 0.76 -14.92
CA ALA A 205 -6.58 -0.65 -14.70
C ALA A 205 -5.41 -1.52 -15.20
N LEU A 206 -4.95 -1.30 -16.43
CA LEU A 206 -3.79 -2.00 -16.99
C LEU A 206 -2.51 -1.76 -16.18
N SER A 207 -2.31 -0.52 -15.69
CA SER A 207 -1.18 -0.24 -14.82
C SER A 207 -1.28 -1.01 -13.50
N MET A 208 -2.46 -1.08 -12.89
CA MET A 208 -2.67 -1.83 -11.64
C MET A 208 -2.50 -3.35 -11.81
N VAL A 209 -2.91 -3.88 -12.96
CA VAL A 209 -2.66 -5.28 -13.35
C VAL A 209 -1.15 -5.54 -13.51
N GLY A 210 -0.40 -4.55 -14.00
CA GLY A 210 1.03 -4.65 -14.25
C GLY A 210 1.33 -4.96 -15.72
N PHE A 211 0.61 -4.26 -16.63
CA PHE A 211 0.90 -4.35 -18.07
C PHE A 211 2.27 -3.73 -18.37
N PRO A 212 3.12 -4.37 -19.22
CA PRO A 212 4.42 -3.85 -19.60
C PRO A 212 4.34 -2.38 -20.07
N PHE A 213 5.41 -1.63 -19.87
CA PHE A 213 5.55 -0.19 -20.14
C PHE A 213 4.78 0.75 -19.20
N LEU A 214 3.95 0.24 -18.28
CA LEU A 214 3.26 1.04 -17.27
C LEU A 214 3.95 0.96 -15.90
N GLY A 215 3.76 2.00 -15.08
CA GLY A 215 4.41 2.10 -13.76
C GLY A 215 4.13 0.93 -12.81
N GLY A 216 2.96 0.30 -12.93
CA GLY A 216 2.61 -0.87 -12.12
C GLY A 216 3.46 -2.11 -12.42
N PHE A 217 3.86 -2.31 -13.69
CA PHE A 217 4.78 -3.39 -14.06
C PHE A 217 6.18 -3.16 -13.46
N ALA A 218 6.75 -1.97 -13.68
CA ALA A 218 8.07 -1.61 -13.16
C ALA A 218 8.11 -1.75 -11.63
N SER A 219 7.03 -1.35 -10.95
CA SER A 219 6.91 -1.50 -9.50
C SER A 219 6.93 -2.97 -9.05
N LYS A 220 6.16 -3.84 -9.69
CA LYS A 220 6.13 -5.27 -9.36
C LYS A 220 7.45 -5.95 -9.64
N LEU A 221 8.13 -5.56 -10.72
CA LEU A 221 9.46 -6.04 -11.04
C LEU A 221 10.47 -5.66 -9.95
N ASN A 222 10.43 -4.40 -9.48
CA ASN A 222 11.31 -3.96 -8.39
C ASN A 222 11.09 -4.76 -7.11
N PHE A 223 9.84 -5.09 -6.75
CA PHE A 223 9.56 -5.97 -5.60
C PHE A 223 10.10 -7.39 -5.80
N ALA A 224 9.96 -7.94 -7.01
CA ALA A 224 10.48 -9.26 -7.30
C ALA A 224 12.02 -9.29 -7.20
N LEU A 225 12.71 -8.29 -7.76
CA LEU A 225 14.17 -8.16 -7.67
C LEU A 225 14.62 -7.99 -6.21
N ALA A 226 14.01 -7.06 -5.47
CA ALA A 226 14.31 -6.85 -4.05
C ALA A 226 14.10 -8.11 -3.19
N ALA A 227 13.09 -8.92 -3.53
CA ALA A 227 12.88 -10.19 -2.84
C ALA A 227 13.94 -11.24 -3.20
N MET A 228 14.41 -11.26 -4.45
CA MET A 228 15.46 -12.20 -4.89
C MET A 228 16.78 -11.93 -4.17
N ASP A 229 17.09 -10.67 -3.87
CA ASP A 229 18.30 -10.29 -3.12
C ASP A 229 18.28 -10.78 -1.66
N VAL A 230 17.08 -10.89 -1.06
CA VAL A 230 16.92 -11.44 0.30
C VAL A 230 17.15 -12.96 0.33
N GLY A 231 16.69 -13.67 -0.69
CA GLY A 231 16.82 -15.13 -0.78
C GLY A 231 15.87 -15.91 0.14
N GLY A 232 15.95 -17.23 0.04
CA GLY A 232 15.27 -18.16 0.93
C GLY A 232 13.74 -18.17 0.85
N ALA A 233 13.08 -18.50 1.96
CA ALA A 233 11.63 -18.65 2.03
C ALA A 233 10.89 -17.32 1.79
N ARG A 234 11.47 -16.17 2.16
CA ARG A 234 10.86 -14.86 1.93
C ARG A 234 10.69 -14.57 0.45
N THR A 235 11.71 -14.86 -0.37
CA THR A 235 11.61 -14.73 -1.84
C THR A 235 10.45 -15.52 -2.39
N MET A 236 10.32 -16.80 -2.01
CA MET A 236 9.22 -17.64 -2.47
C MET A 236 7.86 -17.08 -2.08
N LEU A 237 7.70 -16.65 -0.83
CA LEU A 237 6.45 -16.04 -0.34
C LEU A 237 6.08 -14.79 -1.12
N VAL A 238 7.05 -13.91 -1.38
CA VAL A 238 6.83 -12.69 -2.17
C VAL A 238 6.43 -13.03 -3.60
N LEU A 239 7.18 -13.86 -4.30
CA LEU A 239 6.90 -14.19 -5.70
C LEU A 239 5.54 -14.88 -5.87
N ILE A 240 5.21 -15.83 -5.00
CA ILE A 240 3.90 -16.50 -5.02
C ILE A 240 2.78 -15.49 -4.76
N THR A 241 2.93 -14.64 -3.74
CA THR A 241 1.89 -13.65 -3.41
C THR A 241 1.75 -12.59 -4.51
N LEU A 242 2.86 -12.14 -5.13
CA LEU A 242 2.85 -11.25 -6.28
C LEU A 242 2.10 -11.86 -7.46
N ALA A 243 2.34 -13.13 -7.77
CA ALA A 243 1.66 -13.85 -8.85
C ALA A 243 0.16 -13.96 -8.58
N ILE A 244 -0.22 -14.44 -7.38
CA ILE A 244 -1.63 -14.57 -6.98
C ILE A 244 -2.33 -13.20 -7.02
N SER A 245 -1.75 -12.18 -6.39
CA SER A 245 -2.35 -10.85 -6.34
C SER A 245 -2.46 -10.21 -7.73
N THR A 246 -1.47 -10.42 -8.60
CA THR A 246 -1.54 -9.94 -9.99
C THR A 246 -2.68 -10.60 -10.76
N TRP A 247 -2.83 -11.92 -10.62
CA TRP A 247 -3.94 -12.66 -11.22
C TRP A 247 -5.30 -12.17 -10.69
N LEU A 248 -5.45 -12.00 -9.39
CA LEU A 248 -6.66 -11.44 -8.79
C LEU A 248 -6.93 -10.00 -9.26
N ASN A 249 -5.90 -9.17 -9.40
CA ASN A 249 -6.04 -7.80 -9.95
C ASN A 249 -6.60 -7.83 -11.37
N THR A 250 -6.14 -8.76 -12.20
CA THR A 250 -6.65 -8.94 -13.56
C THR A 250 -8.15 -9.25 -13.55
N LEU A 251 -8.60 -10.15 -12.66
CA LEU A 251 -10.00 -10.57 -12.58
C LEU A 251 -10.95 -9.41 -12.25
N TYR A 252 -10.61 -8.50 -11.34
CA TYR A 252 -11.54 -7.44 -10.97
C TYR A 252 -11.39 -6.17 -11.80
N PHE A 253 -10.24 -5.91 -12.43
CA PHE A 253 -10.07 -4.74 -13.29
C PHE A 253 -10.50 -4.97 -14.74
N LEU A 254 -10.46 -6.20 -15.25
CA LEU A 254 -10.88 -6.55 -16.61
C LEU A 254 -12.30 -7.15 -16.68
N ARG A 255 -13.08 -6.98 -15.64
CA ARG A 255 -14.46 -7.45 -15.48
C ARG A 255 -15.54 -6.72 -16.30
#